data_e2fb47f103658b787729f857ed982976
#
_entry.id   e2fb47f103658b787729f857ed982976
#
_cell.length_a   1.000
_cell.length_b   1.000
_cell.length_c   1.000
_cell.angle_alpha   90.00
_cell.angle_beta   90.00
_cell.angle_gamma   90.00
#
_symmetry.space_group_name_H-M   'P 1'
#
loop_
_entity.id
_entity.type
_entity.pdbx_description
1 polymer ?
#
loop_
_entity_poly.entity_id
_entity_poly.type
_entity_poly.pdbx_seq_one_letter_code
_entity_poly.pdbx_strand_id
1 'polypeptide(L)'
;MEMFEGEIEADESYFGGTRKGKRGRGAVGKTAVFGLLKRDGKVYTVVVPNTQSATLLPIIREKVKPDRIVYTDFYRSYDVLDVSEFNHFRINHSTHFAEKQNHINGIENFWNQAKRHLGQFNGIPKAHFELYLKECEWRFNHSNLKSQISILKQLVKGSLS
;
A
#
# COMPACT_ATOMS: atom_id res chain seq x y z
N MET A 1 -12.79 -4.21 -13.81
CA MET A 1 -11.73 -3.59 -12.99
C MET A 1 -10.38 -4.07 -13.51
N GLU A 2 -9.51 -3.14 -13.81
CA GLU A 2 -8.19 -3.48 -14.33
C GLU A 2 -7.33 -4.13 -13.25
N MET A 3 -6.67 -5.22 -13.61
CA MET A 3 -5.68 -5.86 -12.77
C MET A 3 -4.35 -5.11 -12.87
N PHE A 4 -3.58 -5.10 -11.80
CA PHE A 4 -2.26 -4.50 -11.78
C PHE A 4 -1.28 -5.32 -12.63
N GLU A 5 -0.56 -4.62 -13.48
CA GLU A 5 0.57 -5.13 -14.25
C GLU A 5 1.88 -4.49 -13.76
N GLY A 6 2.99 -5.12 -14.06
CA GLY A 6 4.30 -4.61 -13.70
C GLY A 6 4.74 -5.07 -12.32
N GLU A 7 5.51 -4.23 -11.65
CA GLU A 7 6.06 -4.52 -10.32
C GLU A 7 5.13 -3.99 -9.24
N ILE A 8 4.81 -4.84 -8.28
CA ILE A 8 3.83 -4.56 -7.23
C ILE A 8 4.52 -4.60 -5.88
N GLU A 9 4.24 -3.61 -5.05
CA GLU A 9 4.60 -3.62 -3.63
C GLU A 9 3.36 -4.00 -2.84
N ALA A 10 3.49 -4.95 -1.92
CA ALA A 10 2.41 -5.38 -1.05
C ALA A 10 2.81 -5.23 0.41
N ASP A 11 1.94 -4.67 1.22
CA ASP A 11 2.21 -4.44 2.64
C ASP A 11 0.90 -4.31 3.43
N GLU A 12 0.98 -4.56 4.72
CA GLU A 12 -0.12 -4.32 5.65
C GLU A 12 0.23 -3.16 6.58
N SER A 13 -0.79 -2.49 7.07
CA SER A 13 -0.64 -1.43 8.07
C SER A 13 -1.82 -1.43 9.04
N TYR A 14 -1.60 -0.92 10.23
CA TYR A 14 -2.62 -0.87 11.28
C TYR A 14 -2.93 0.56 11.64
N PHE A 15 -4.22 0.86 11.79
CA PHE A 15 -4.72 2.19 12.06
C PHE A 15 -5.57 2.23 13.32
N GLY A 16 -5.46 3.32 14.08
CA GLY A 16 -6.26 3.56 15.27
C GLY A 16 -5.85 2.74 16.48
N GLY A 17 -6.71 2.71 17.49
CA GLY A 17 -6.67 1.71 18.56
C GLY A 17 -5.71 1.94 19.71
N THR A 18 -4.97 3.02 19.76
CA THR A 18 -4.12 3.28 20.92
C THR A 18 -4.88 4.01 22.03
N ARG A 19 -5.15 3.30 23.10
CA ARG A 19 -5.46 3.93 24.36
C ARG A 19 -4.17 4.15 25.14
N LYS A 20 -3.98 5.36 25.65
CA LYS A 20 -2.91 5.66 26.61
C LYS A 20 -2.90 4.61 27.73
N GLY A 21 -1.77 3.96 27.92
CA GLY A 21 -1.54 3.08 29.06
C GLY A 21 -1.75 1.59 28.81
N LYS A 22 -2.20 1.17 27.65
CA LYS A 22 -2.20 -0.27 27.32
C LYS A 22 -0.91 -0.64 26.59
N ARG A 23 -0.07 -1.36 27.31
CA ARG A 23 1.08 -2.05 26.71
C ARG A 23 0.57 -3.32 26.07
N GLY A 24 0.80 -3.44 24.81
CA GLY A 24 0.50 -4.68 24.10
C GLY A 24 0.90 -4.55 22.65
N ARG A 25 1.61 -5.52 22.20
CA ARG A 25 1.74 -5.74 20.76
C ARG A 25 0.34 -5.99 20.26
N GLY A 26 -0.13 -5.19 19.49
CA GLY A 26 -1.21 -5.74 18.93
C GLY A 26 -2.17 -4.87 18.30
N ALA A 27 -2.84 -5.59 17.54
CA ALA A 27 -3.95 -5.16 16.79
C ALA A 27 -5.20 -4.95 17.64
N VAL A 28 -5.11 -4.97 18.97
CA VAL A 28 -6.29 -4.76 19.83
C VAL A 28 -6.82 -3.36 19.63
N GLY A 29 -8.03 -3.28 19.04
CA GLY A 29 -8.67 -2.04 18.68
C GLY A 29 -8.10 -1.37 17.43
N LYS A 30 -7.09 -1.94 16.79
CA LYS A 30 -6.54 -1.45 15.52
C LYS A 30 -7.25 -2.08 14.34
N THR A 31 -7.39 -1.31 13.30
CA THR A 31 -7.92 -1.77 12.02
C THR A 31 -6.78 -2.15 11.10
N ALA A 32 -6.77 -3.39 10.64
CA ALA A 32 -5.79 -3.87 9.68
C ALA A 32 -6.19 -3.47 8.27
N VAL A 33 -5.23 -2.94 7.53
CA VAL A 33 -5.40 -2.55 6.14
C VAL A 33 -4.34 -3.24 5.30
N PHE A 34 -4.75 -3.84 4.20
CA PHE A 34 -3.83 -4.38 3.21
C PHE A 34 -3.76 -3.45 2.01
N GLY A 35 -2.56 -3.23 1.49
CA GLY A 35 -2.31 -2.35 0.37
C GLY A 35 -1.49 -3.01 -0.72
N LEU A 36 -1.82 -2.68 -1.96
CA LEU A 36 -1.08 -3.04 -3.16
C LEU A 36 -0.74 -1.76 -3.92
N LEU A 37 0.52 -1.56 -4.22
CA LEU A 37 0.97 -0.42 -5.01
C LEU A 37 1.65 -0.93 -6.28
N LYS A 38 1.14 -0.51 -7.42
CA LYS A 38 1.89 -0.62 -8.66
C LYS A 38 2.97 0.45 -8.68
N ARG A 39 4.24 0.06 -8.83
CA ARG A 39 5.35 1.03 -8.93
C ARG A 39 5.08 1.99 -10.08
N ASP A 40 5.26 3.29 -9.80
CA ASP A 40 4.93 4.39 -10.70
C ASP A 40 3.45 4.47 -11.08
N GLY A 41 2.59 3.92 -10.27
CA GLY A 41 1.17 3.86 -10.54
C GLY A 41 0.30 4.02 -9.30
N LYS A 42 -0.84 3.38 -9.34
CA LYS A 42 -1.89 3.53 -8.34
C LYS A 42 -1.69 2.62 -7.13
N VAL A 43 -2.24 3.04 -6.01
CA VAL A 43 -2.40 2.23 -4.81
C VAL A 43 -3.85 1.73 -4.72
N TYR A 44 -4.01 0.51 -4.25
CA TYR A 44 -5.28 -0.08 -3.88
C TYR A 44 -5.19 -0.52 -2.41
N THR A 45 -6.21 -0.20 -1.63
CA THR A 45 -6.28 -0.53 -0.22
C THR A 45 -7.58 -1.21 0.12
N VAL A 46 -7.55 -2.09 1.11
CA VAL A 46 -8.74 -2.77 1.61
C VAL A 46 -8.58 -3.04 3.10
N VAL A 47 -9.65 -2.79 3.85
CA VAL A 47 -9.73 -3.19 5.25
C VAL A 47 -9.90 -4.71 5.31
N VAL A 48 -9.08 -5.36 6.11
CA VAL A 48 -9.08 -6.83 6.24
C VAL A 48 -9.35 -7.24 7.68
N PRO A 49 -10.01 -8.38 7.89
CA PRO A 49 -10.29 -8.88 9.25
C PRO A 49 -9.03 -9.36 9.97
N ASN A 50 -8.03 -9.79 9.21
CA ASN A 50 -6.74 -10.24 9.71
C ASN A 50 -5.71 -10.14 8.58
N THR A 51 -4.45 -10.39 8.90
CA THR A 51 -3.35 -10.35 7.94
C THR A 51 -2.77 -11.74 7.67
N GLN A 52 -3.58 -12.77 7.78
CA GLN A 52 -3.20 -14.15 7.49
C GLN A 52 -3.10 -14.39 5.98
N SER A 53 -2.28 -15.35 5.60
CA SER A 53 -2.09 -15.75 4.19
C SER A 53 -3.41 -16.06 3.49
N ALA A 54 -4.31 -16.75 4.16
CA ALA A 54 -5.62 -17.11 3.62
C ALA A 54 -6.50 -15.91 3.29
N THR A 55 -6.27 -14.79 3.96
CA THR A 55 -6.96 -13.52 3.69
C THR A 55 -6.28 -12.72 2.59
N LEU A 56 -4.96 -12.64 2.62
CA LEU A 56 -4.21 -11.74 1.74
C LEU A 56 -4.02 -12.31 0.34
N LEU A 57 -3.75 -13.60 0.19
CA LEU A 57 -3.48 -14.20 -1.11
C LEU A 57 -4.64 -14.06 -2.10
N PRO A 58 -5.91 -14.28 -1.71
CA PRO A 58 -7.03 -14.07 -2.63
C PRO A 58 -7.13 -12.63 -3.15
N ILE A 59 -6.80 -11.65 -2.31
CA ILE A 59 -6.79 -10.23 -2.70
C ILE A 59 -5.72 -9.98 -3.75
N ILE A 60 -4.53 -10.52 -3.55
CA ILE A 60 -3.43 -10.40 -4.52
C ILE A 60 -3.83 -11.04 -5.85
N ARG A 61 -4.41 -12.24 -5.81
CA ARG A 61 -4.86 -12.94 -7.01
C ARG A 61 -5.94 -12.19 -7.78
N GLU A 62 -6.81 -11.50 -7.07
CA GLU A 62 -7.87 -10.71 -7.70
C GLU A 62 -7.32 -9.46 -8.39
N LYS A 63 -6.30 -8.82 -7.81
CA LYS A 63 -5.82 -7.49 -8.24
C LYS A 63 -4.57 -7.52 -9.09
N VAL A 64 -3.77 -8.57 -9.03
CA VAL A 64 -2.47 -8.65 -9.69
C VAL A 64 -2.48 -9.77 -10.71
N LYS A 65 -2.04 -9.48 -11.93
CA LYS A 65 -1.92 -10.50 -12.99
C LYS A 65 -0.89 -11.55 -12.59
N PRO A 66 -1.10 -12.82 -12.98
CA PRO A 66 -0.11 -13.89 -12.75
C PRO A 66 1.26 -13.53 -13.33
N ASP A 67 2.31 -14.14 -12.79
CA ASP A 67 3.70 -13.98 -13.20
C ASP A 67 4.30 -12.59 -12.95
N ARG A 68 3.56 -11.70 -12.31
CA ARG A 68 4.09 -10.38 -11.94
C ARG A 68 4.98 -10.46 -10.72
N ILE A 69 5.87 -9.49 -10.59
CA ILE A 69 6.78 -9.38 -9.44
C ILE A 69 6.04 -8.73 -8.29
N VAL A 70 6.06 -9.37 -7.13
CA VAL A 70 5.48 -8.83 -5.89
C VAL A 70 6.58 -8.68 -4.85
N TYR A 71 6.80 -7.47 -4.39
CA TYR A 71 7.74 -7.14 -3.32
C TYR A 71 6.99 -7.05 -2.00
N THR A 72 7.51 -7.73 -1.00
CA THR A 72 6.98 -7.68 0.38
C THR A 72 8.13 -7.54 1.37
N ASP A 73 7.80 -7.32 2.64
CA ASP A 73 8.75 -7.51 3.74
C ASP A 73 8.84 -9.01 4.12
N PHE A 74 9.49 -9.29 5.25
CA PHE A 74 9.67 -10.65 5.76
C PHE A 74 8.50 -11.17 6.60
N TYR A 75 7.35 -10.52 6.59
CA TYR A 75 6.19 -10.98 7.33
C TYR A 75 5.77 -12.38 6.86
N ARG A 76 5.58 -13.27 7.82
CA ARG A 76 5.36 -14.71 7.56
C ARG A 76 4.15 -14.97 6.64
N SER A 77 3.10 -14.14 6.72
CA SER A 77 1.91 -14.32 5.87
C SER A 77 2.21 -14.25 4.38
N TYR A 78 3.33 -13.64 3.99
CA TYR A 78 3.75 -13.58 2.59
C TYR A 78 4.52 -14.80 2.11
N ASP A 79 4.86 -15.75 3.00
CA ASP A 79 5.59 -16.96 2.61
C ASP A 79 4.83 -17.79 1.58
N VAL A 80 3.52 -17.72 1.58
CA VAL A 80 2.67 -18.41 0.61
C VAL A 80 2.92 -17.96 -0.83
N LEU A 81 3.46 -16.75 -1.04
CA LEU A 81 3.80 -16.24 -2.36
C LEU A 81 4.96 -16.99 -3.01
N ASP A 82 5.82 -17.63 -2.22
CA ASP A 82 6.96 -18.41 -2.74
C ASP A 82 6.51 -19.63 -3.55
N VAL A 83 5.32 -20.14 -3.29
CA VAL A 83 4.73 -21.30 -3.96
C VAL A 83 3.53 -20.90 -4.82
N SER A 84 3.37 -19.60 -5.08
CA SER A 84 2.28 -19.06 -5.86
C SER A 84 2.68 -18.84 -7.34
N GLU A 85 1.72 -18.35 -8.12
CA GLU A 85 1.92 -17.94 -9.51
C GLU A 85 2.67 -16.62 -9.67
N PHE A 86 3.08 -15.97 -8.56
CA PHE A 86 3.79 -14.69 -8.58
C PHE A 86 5.28 -14.87 -8.36
N ASN A 87 6.07 -13.94 -8.90
CA ASN A 87 7.49 -13.83 -8.61
C ASN A 87 7.66 -12.99 -7.35
N HIS A 88 7.97 -13.63 -6.24
CA HIS A 88 8.02 -12.99 -4.94
C HIS A 88 9.44 -12.61 -4.54
N PHE A 89 9.62 -11.36 -4.13
CA PHE A 89 10.88 -10.85 -3.57
C PHE A 89 10.63 -10.26 -2.19
N ARG A 90 11.38 -10.75 -1.20
CA ARG A 90 11.37 -10.20 0.16
C ARG A 90 12.40 -9.11 0.31
N ILE A 91 12.02 -8.07 1.03
CA ILE A 91 12.88 -6.95 1.34
C ILE A 91 13.27 -7.01 2.81
N ASN A 92 14.57 -7.04 3.09
CA ASN A 92 15.09 -6.97 4.44
C ASN A 92 15.48 -5.54 4.78
N HIS A 93 14.66 -4.87 5.57
CA HIS A 93 14.89 -3.48 5.99
C HIS A 93 16.14 -3.28 6.85
N SER A 94 16.63 -4.34 7.50
CA SER A 94 17.75 -4.23 8.43
C SER A 94 19.13 -4.33 7.74
N THR A 95 19.20 -4.87 6.53
CA THR A 95 20.47 -5.16 5.85
C THR A 95 20.66 -4.47 4.52
N HIS A 96 19.61 -3.95 3.93
CA HIS A 96 19.67 -3.34 2.61
C HIS A 96 19.33 -1.88 2.62
N PHE A 97 20.35 -1.05 2.64
CA PHE A 97 20.23 0.26 2.07
C PHE A 97 20.31 0.12 0.55
N ALA A 98 19.14 0.21 -0.07
CA ALA A 98 19.04 0.63 -1.44
C ALA A 98 19.82 -0.19 -2.48
N GLU A 99 19.54 -1.45 -2.63
CA GLU A 99 19.49 -1.96 -3.99
C GLU A 99 18.32 -1.25 -4.65
N LYS A 100 18.59 -0.49 -5.69
CA LYS A 100 17.66 0.47 -6.31
C LYS A 100 16.30 -0.09 -6.70
N GLN A 101 16.14 -1.42 -6.74
CA GLN A 101 14.92 -2.07 -7.19
C GLN A 101 14.22 -2.86 -6.08
N ASN A 102 14.95 -3.21 -5.00
CA ASN A 102 14.39 -4.05 -3.93
C ASN A 102 13.96 -3.19 -2.75
N HIS A 103 12.80 -2.54 -2.87
CA HIS A 103 12.22 -1.74 -1.80
C HIS A 103 10.70 -1.79 -1.87
N ILE A 104 10.08 -1.40 -0.76
CA ILE A 104 8.65 -1.13 -0.67
C ILE A 104 8.39 0.31 -0.24
N ASN A 105 9.27 1.23 -0.64
CA ASN A 105 9.22 2.64 -0.23
C ASN A 105 7.96 3.36 -0.71
N GLY A 106 7.42 2.97 -1.86
CA GLY A 106 6.20 3.56 -2.40
C GLY A 106 5.00 3.32 -1.49
N ILE A 107 4.79 2.07 -1.09
CA ILE A 107 3.66 1.74 -0.20
C ILE A 107 3.89 2.28 1.22
N GLU A 108 5.11 2.28 1.71
CA GLU A 108 5.45 2.88 3.01
C GLU A 108 5.17 4.39 3.00
N ASN A 109 5.51 5.08 1.93
CA ASN A 109 5.21 6.50 1.75
C ASN A 109 3.70 6.76 1.77
N PHE A 110 2.93 5.92 1.10
CA PHE A 110 1.47 5.99 1.14
C PHE A 110 0.95 5.83 2.58
N TRP A 111 1.44 4.83 3.32
CA TRP A 111 1.03 4.64 4.72
C TRP A 111 1.34 5.86 5.57
N ASN A 112 2.50 6.45 5.41
CA ASN A 112 2.89 7.65 6.16
C ASN A 112 1.97 8.83 5.85
N GLN A 113 1.62 9.04 4.60
CA GLN A 113 0.68 10.10 4.21
C GLN A 113 -0.73 9.84 4.76
N ALA A 114 -1.22 8.62 4.67
CA ALA A 114 -2.52 8.23 5.18
C ALA A 114 -2.60 8.40 6.69
N LYS A 115 -1.58 7.98 7.42
CA LYS A 115 -1.53 8.11 8.89
C LYS A 115 -1.48 9.57 9.33
N ARG A 116 -0.74 10.42 8.63
CA ARG A 116 -0.73 11.87 8.91
C ARG A 116 -2.10 12.50 8.67
N HIS A 117 -2.75 12.14 7.59
CA HIS A 117 -4.07 12.67 7.26
C HIS A 117 -5.13 12.20 8.26
N LEU A 118 -5.15 10.90 8.55
CA LEU A 118 -6.13 10.30 9.46
C LEU A 118 -5.84 10.62 10.93
N GLY A 119 -4.60 10.88 11.27
CA GLY A 119 -4.20 11.28 12.63
C GLY A 119 -4.79 12.62 13.08
N GLN A 120 -5.27 13.44 12.16
CA GLN A 120 -5.97 14.69 12.48
C GLN A 120 -7.40 14.44 12.97
N PHE A 121 -7.92 13.26 12.76
CA PHE A 121 -9.29 12.88 13.12
C PHE A 121 -9.25 11.87 14.26
N ASN A 122 -9.24 12.36 15.49
CA ASN A 122 -9.31 11.50 16.66
C ASN A 122 -10.69 10.84 16.77
N GLY A 123 -10.69 9.52 16.97
CA GLY A 123 -11.92 8.78 17.24
C GLY A 123 -12.84 8.57 16.04
N ILE A 124 -12.27 8.37 14.85
CA ILE A 124 -13.05 8.03 13.66
C ILE A 124 -13.82 6.72 13.91
N PRO A 125 -15.16 6.71 13.80
CA PRO A 125 -15.92 5.48 13.87
C PRO A 125 -15.50 4.50 12.78
N LYS A 126 -15.48 3.21 13.09
CA LYS A 126 -15.10 2.16 12.12
C LYS A 126 -15.92 2.24 10.82
N ALA A 127 -17.20 2.57 10.92
CA ALA A 127 -18.07 2.71 9.76
C ALA A 127 -17.61 3.80 8.77
N HIS A 128 -16.92 4.82 9.27
CA HIS A 128 -16.43 5.91 8.43
C HIS A 128 -14.96 5.74 8.02
N PHE A 129 -14.25 4.86 8.68
CA PHE A 129 -12.82 4.66 8.42
C PHE A 129 -12.55 4.27 6.97
N GLU A 130 -13.33 3.35 6.43
CA GLU A 130 -13.16 2.91 5.03
C GLU A 130 -13.32 4.05 4.04
N LEU A 131 -14.25 4.96 4.30
CA LEU A 131 -14.46 6.15 3.45
C LEU A 131 -13.24 7.07 3.49
N TYR A 132 -12.69 7.32 4.67
CA TYR A 132 -11.50 8.15 4.83
C TYR A 132 -10.27 7.49 4.20
N LEU A 133 -10.16 6.18 4.31
CA LEU A 133 -9.08 5.42 3.68
C LEU A 133 -9.15 5.53 2.15
N LYS A 134 -10.35 5.39 1.58
CA LYS A 134 -10.56 5.54 0.15
C LYS A 134 -10.30 6.98 -0.33
N GLU A 135 -10.54 7.97 0.50
CA GLU A 135 -10.14 9.35 0.22
C GLU A 135 -8.63 9.49 0.16
N CYS A 136 -7.89 8.89 1.08
CA CYS A 136 -6.43 8.88 1.05
C CYS A 136 -5.89 8.21 -0.21
N GLU A 137 -6.49 7.08 -0.59
CA GLU A 137 -6.17 6.36 -1.82
C GLU A 137 -6.42 7.23 -3.06
N TRP A 138 -7.59 7.88 -3.11
CA TRP A 138 -7.95 8.78 -4.20
C TRP A 138 -6.98 9.96 -4.32
N ARG A 139 -6.65 10.59 -3.21
CA ARG A 139 -5.71 11.72 -3.18
C ARG A 139 -4.32 11.32 -3.67
N PHE A 140 -3.82 10.18 -3.21
CA PHE A 140 -2.54 9.66 -3.64
C PHE A 140 -2.53 9.40 -5.15
N ASN A 141 -3.55 8.73 -5.66
CA ASN A 141 -3.66 8.37 -7.06
C ASN A 141 -3.83 9.61 -7.97
N HIS A 142 -4.56 10.62 -7.51
CA HIS A 142 -4.77 11.86 -8.26
C HIS A 142 -3.59 12.83 -8.16
N SER A 143 -2.86 12.82 -7.08
CA SER A 143 -1.64 13.63 -6.94
C SER A 143 -0.62 13.25 -8.01
N ASN A 144 -0.41 11.97 -8.23
CA ASN A 144 0.46 11.48 -9.29
C ASN A 144 -0.03 11.90 -10.67
N LEU A 145 -1.33 11.82 -10.92
CA LEU A 145 -1.93 12.22 -12.18
C LEU A 145 -1.77 13.73 -12.43
N LYS A 146 -2.01 14.56 -11.41
CA LYS A 146 -1.82 16.01 -11.51
C LYS A 146 -0.38 16.38 -11.85
N SER A 147 0.59 15.70 -11.24
CA SER A 147 2.00 15.90 -11.55
C SER A 147 2.31 15.56 -13.00
N GLN A 148 1.79 14.46 -13.51
CA GLN A 148 1.97 14.06 -14.90
C GLN A 148 1.34 15.05 -15.87
N ILE A 149 0.14 15.54 -15.60
CA ILE A 149 -0.53 16.55 -16.41
C ILE A 149 0.26 17.86 -16.39
N SER A 150 0.76 18.27 -15.24
CA SER A 150 1.58 19.49 -15.13
C SER A 150 2.84 19.41 -15.97
N ILE A 151 3.54 18.29 -15.95
CA ILE A 151 4.72 18.05 -16.77
C ILE A 151 4.37 18.11 -18.26
N LEU A 152 3.29 17.47 -18.67
CA LEU A 152 2.83 17.49 -20.06
C LEU A 152 2.51 18.91 -20.52
N LYS A 153 1.83 19.72 -19.69
CA LYS A 153 1.53 21.13 -19.99
C LYS A 153 2.79 21.95 -20.17
N GLN A 154 3.80 21.72 -19.36
CA GLN A 154 5.09 22.42 -19.49
C GLN A 154 5.80 22.05 -20.79
N LEU A 155 5.79 20.77 -21.15
CA LEU A 155 6.40 20.30 -22.41
C LEU A 155 5.70 20.89 -23.62
N VAL A 156 4.38 20.97 -23.62
CA VAL A 156 3.58 21.58 -24.70
C VAL A 156 3.90 23.07 -24.80
N LYS A 157 3.97 23.80 -23.70
CA LYS A 157 4.38 25.21 -23.69
C LYS A 157 5.78 25.41 -24.27
N GLY A 158 6.73 24.54 -23.92
CA GLY A 158 8.09 24.58 -24.44
C GLY A 158 8.16 24.36 -25.96
N SER A 159 7.27 23.55 -26.51
CA SER A 159 7.25 23.27 -27.96
C SER A 159 6.51 24.32 -28.79
N LEU A 160 5.70 25.17 -28.15
CA LEU A 160 4.92 26.24 -28.81
C LEU A 160 5.58 27.60 -28.78
N SER A 161 6.68 27.74 -28.07
CA SER A 161 7.40 28.99 -27.98
C SER A 161 8.51 29.12 -29.02
#